data_7c06114b090236ba94e668d6255891bb
#
_entry.id   7c06114b090236ba94e668d6255891bb
#
_cell.length_a   1.000
_cell.length_b   1.000
_cell.length_c   1.000
_cell.angle_alpha   90.00
_cell.angle_beta   90.00
_cell.angle_gamma   90.00
#
_symmetry.space_group_name_H-M   'P 1'
#
loop_
_entity.id
_entity.type
_entity.pdbx_description
1 polymer ?
#
loop_
_entity_poly.entity_id
_entity_poly.type
_entity_poly.pdbx_seq_one_letter_code
_entity_poly.pdbx_strand_id
1 'polypeptide(L)'
;GWGLHIDDPRMKRLFEKCADLKMPVNVHVAEDEWMYLPADSANDGLMNAAKWKVDLSKKGILDHDQLIATLENAVRDNPKTVFIACHLANCCANLNMLAVLLDKYPNLYADLAARFGEFSPVPRYAARFMEKYQDRLLYGIDTDGRSVNYEREMYKITFRILETGDEHFYNHDLFDYHWPLY
;
A
#
# COMPACT_ATOMS: atom_id res chain seq x y z
N GLY A 1 -13.74 -5.85 -10.38
CA GLY A 1 -14.33 -4.81 -9.53
C GLY A 1 -15.57 -4.23 -10.16
N TRP A 2 -16.32 -3.44 -9.42
CA TRP A 2 -17.59 -2.84 -9.87
C TRP A 2 -17.37 -1.56 -10.71
N GLY A 3 -16.11 -1.19 -10.99
CA GLY A 3 -15.76 0.03 -11.73
C GLY A 3 -16.14 1.33 -11.00
N LEU A 4 -16.22 1.28 -9.66
CA LEU A 4 -16.52 2.44 -8.82
C LEU A 4 -15.27 2.89 -8.09
N HIS A 5 -15.03 4.19 -8.09
CA HIS A 5 -14.02 4.78 -7.20
C HIS A 5 -14.55 4.82 -5.77
N ILE A 6 -13.64 4.86 -4.81
CA ILE A 6 -14.02 4.81 -3.40
C ILE A 6 -14.84 6.03 -2.95
N ASP A 7 -14.66 7.18 -3.57
CA ASP A 7 -15.41 8.41 -3.31
C ASP A 7 -16.73 8.51 -4.09
N ASP A 8 -17.13 7.44 -4.80
CA ASP A 8 -18.42 7.43 -5.49
C ASP A 8 -19.56 7.65 -4.48
N PRO A 9 -20.50 8.58 -4.75
CA PRO A 9 -21.61 8.87 -3.83
C PRO A 9 -22.44 7.66 -3.41
N ARG A 10 -22.47 6.59 -4.23
CA ARG A 10 -23.16 5.34 -3.92
C ARG A 10 -22.55 4.59 -2.75
N MET A 11 -21.26 4.84 -2.44
CA MET A 11 -20.54 4.21 -1.32
C MET A 11 -20.94 4.82 0.04
N LYS A 12 -21.48 6.03 0.06
CA LYS A 12 -21.78 6.76 1.29
C LYS A 12 -22.61 5.95 2.31
N ARG A 13 -23.69 5.31 1.85
CA ARG A 13 -24.55 4.49 2.74
C ARG A 13 -23.82 3.29 3.34
N LEU A 14 -22.86 2.71 2.60
CA LEU A 14 -22.02 1.65 3.12
C LEU A 14 -21.12 2.18 4.23
N PHE A 15 -20.45 3.30 4.01
CA PHE A 15 -19.56 3.90 5.00
C PHE A 15 -20.30 4.33 6.26
N GLU A 16 -21.45 4.97 6.12
CA GLU A 16 -22.32 5.31 7.27
C GLU A 16 -22.68 4.05 8.07
N LYS A 17 -23.03 2.94 7.38
CA LYS A 17 -23.35 1.69 8.05
C LYS A 17 -22.15 1.06 8.76
N CYS A 18 -20.97 1.11 8.15
CA CYS A 18 -19.73 0.66 8.78
C CYS A 18 -19.43 1.49 10.05
N ALA A 19 -19.63 2.80 9.99
CA ALA A 19 -19.47 3.67 11.17
C ALA A 19 -20.43 3.31 12.31
N ASP A 20 -21.72 3.09 12.00
CA ASP A 20 -22.73 2.68 12.99
C ASP A 20 -22.37 1.35 13.66
N LEU A 21 -21.80 0.43 12.91
CA LEU A 21 -21.39 -0.90 13.39
C LEU A 21 -19.99 -0.89 14.01
N LYS A 22 -19.26 0.25 14.00
CA LYS A 22 -17.86 0.36 14.39
C LYS A 22 -16.95 -0.62 13.63
N MET A 23 -17.27 -0.88 12.37
CA MET A 23 -16.49 -1.73 11.48
C MET A 23 -15.55 -0.86 10.66
N PRO A 24 -14.23 -1.10 10.69
CA PRO A 24 -13.32 -0.43 9.77
C PRO A 24 -13.54 -0.90 8.34
N VAL A 25 -13.24 -0.02 7.39
CA VAL A 25 -13.28 -0.29 5.96
C VAL A 25 -11.86 -0.48 5.45
N ASN A 26 -11.52 -1.68 5.04
CA ASN A 26 -10.23 -1.98 4.42
C ASN A 26 -10.30 -1.66 2.94
N VAL A 27 -9.34 -0.88 2.43
CA VAL A 27 -9.41 -0.28 1.08
C VAL A 27 -8.12 -0.50 0.32
N HIS A 28 -8.21 -1.22 -0.78
CA HIS A 28 -7.18 -1.24 -1.81
C HIS A 28 -7.52 -0.17 -2.86
N VAL A 29 -6.81 0.95 -2.88
CA VAL A 29 -7.24 2.15 -3.62
C VAL A 29 -6.48 2.37 -4.92
N ALA A 30 -5.20 2.06 -4.94
CA ALA A 30 -4.32 2.20 -6.09
C ALA A 30 -3.41 0.97 -6.19
N GLU A 31 -2.68 0.87 -7.28
CA GLU A 31 -1.54 -0.04 -7.44
C GLU A 31 -0.24 0.74 -7.27
N ASP A 32 0.90 0.06 -7.35
CA ASP A 32 2.21 0.71 -7.31
C ASP A 32 2.39 1.73 -8.44
N GLU A 33 3.03 2.84 -8.17
CA GLU A 33 3.20 3.96 -9.09
C GLU A 33 3.77 3.55 -10.45
N TRP A 34 4.73 2.61 -10.46
CA TRP A 34 5.34 2.12 -11.70
C TRP A 34 4.34 1.47 -12.68
N MET A 35 3.19 0.97 -12.20
CA MET A 35 2.17 0.36 -13.07
C MET A 35 1.45 1.41 -13.94
N TYR A 36 1.49 2.68 -13.55
CA TYR A 36 0.88 3.80 -14.28
C TYR A 36 1.87 4.50 -15.21
N LEU A 37 3.15 4.17 -15.14
CA LEU A 37 4.19 4.71 -16.00
C LEU A 37 4.22 3.96 -17.34
N PRO A 38 4.68 4.60 -18.43
CA PRO A 38 4.91 3.92 -19.71
C PRO A 38 5.84 2.70 -19.55
N ALA A 39 5.56 1.64 -20.30
CA ALA A 39 6.40 0.45 -20.32
C ALA A 39 7.64 0.67 -21.20
N ASP A 40 8.56 1.49 -20.76
CA ASP A 40 9.82 1.81 -21.42
C ASP A 40 11.02 1.74 -20.48
N SER A 41 12.21 2.09 -20.97
CA SER A 41 13.47 1.97 -20.22
C SER A 41 13.60 2.98 -19.06
N ALA A 42 12.70 3.94 -18.93
CA ALA A 42 12.67 4.89 -17.82
C ALA A 42 11.79 4.42 -16.64
N ASN A 43 11.09 3.31 -16.83
CA ASN A 43 10.23 2.73 -15.80
C ASN A 43 10.97 1.63 -15.02
N ASP A 44 11.31 1.89 -13.77
CA ASP A 44 12.00 0.94 -12.89
C ASP A 44 11.22 -0.37 -12.69
N GLY A 45 9.88 -0.33 -12.80
CA GLY A 45 9.01 -1.50 -12.74
C GLY A 45 8.84 -2.26 -14.08
N LEU A 46 9.59 -1.92 -15.13
CA LEU A 46 9.40 -2.50 -16.47
C LEU A 46 9.43 -4.04 -16.47
N MET A 47 10.35 -4.66 -15.73
CA MET A 47 10.45 -6.13 -15.65
C MET A 47 9.22 -6.74 -14.98
N ASN A 48 8.72 -6.12 -13.95
CA ASN A 48 7.50 -6.53 -13.26
C ASN A 48 6.27 -6.32 -14.15
N ALA A 49 6.19 -5.18 -14.84
CA ALA A 49 5.11 -4.91 -15.80
C ALA A 49 5.06 -5.97 -16.89
N ALA A 50 6.21 -6.37 -17.43
CA ALA A 50 6.32 -7.42 -18.45
C ALA A 50 5.90 -8.80 -17.90
N LYS A 51 6.35 -9.15 -16.68
CA LYS A 51 6.03 -10.43 -16.03
C LYS A 51 4.55 -10.54 -15.70
N TRP A 52 3.95 -9.49 -15.15
CA TRP A 52 2.55 -9.48 -14.70
C TRP A 52 1.58 -9.07 -15.81
N LYS A 53 2.09 -8.60 -16.94
CA LYS A 53 1.29 -8.10 -18.07
C LYS A 53 0.37 -6.95 -17.66
N VAL A 54 0.87 -6.08 -16.79
CA VAL A 54 0.16 -4.90 -16.28
C VAL A 54 0.63 -3.66 -17.02
N ASP A 55 -0.32 -2.85 -17.45
CA ASP A 55 -0.12 -1.53 -18.04
C ASP A 55 -1.34 -0.68 -17.74
N LEU A 56 -1.22 0.19 -16.76
CA LEU A 56 -2.25 1.13 -16.32
C LEU A 56 -2.01 2.57 -16.88
N SER A 57 -1.01 2.76 -17.74
CA SER A 57 -0.74 4.06 -18.38
C SER A 57 -1.76 4.46 -19.45
N LYS A 58 -2.79 3.64 -19.66
CA LYS A 58 -3.78 3.78 -20.72
C LYS A 58 -4.72 4.96 -20.51
N LYS A 59 -5.08 5.61 -21.60
CA LYS A 59 -6.06 6.70 -21.58
C LYS A 59 -7.39 6.25 -20.97
N GLY A 60 -7.89 7.04 -20.03
CA GLY A 60 -9.18 6.79 -19.35
C GLY A 60 -9.07 5.98 -18.07
N ILE A 61 -7.87 5.57 -17.66
CA ILE A 61 -7.57 5.07 -16.32
C ILE A 61 -7.08 6.26 -15.49
N LEU A 62 -7.54 6.38 -14.26
CA LEU A 62 -6.98 7.35 -13.32
C LEU A 62 -5.55 6.96 -12.99
N ASP A 63 -4.67 7.94 -12.90
CA ASP A 63 -3.30 7.73 -12.43
C ASP A 63 -3.25 7.53 -10.90
N HIS A 64 -2.06 7.23 -10.39
CA HIS A 64 -1.85 6.97 -8.97
C HIS A 64 -2.33 8.14 -8.10
N ASP A 65 -1.92 9.37 -8.40
CA ASP A 65 -2.27 10.56 -7.62
C ASP A 65 -3.78 10.83 -7.61
N GLN A 66 -4.42 10.64 -8.75
CA GLN A 66 -5.87 10.77 -8.88
C GLN A 66 -6.60 9.74 -8.03
N LEU A 67 -6.10 8.49 -7.97
CA LEU A 67 -6.69 7.45 -7.11
C LEU A 67 -6.48 7.76 -5.63
N ILE A 68 -5.30 8.24 -5.23
CA ILE A 68 -5.06 8.69 -3.85
C ILE A 68 -5.98 9.86 -3.48
N ALA A 69 -6.25 10.76 -4.42
CA ALA A 69 -7.23 11.83 -4.20
C ALA A 69 -8.65 11.29 -3.95
N THR A 70 -9.05 10.18 -4.59
CA THR A 70 -10.34 9.55 -4.29
C THR A 70 -10.39 8.96 -2.87
N LEU A 71 -9.27 8.41 -2.38
CA LEU A 71 -9.16 7.97 -0.99
C LEU A 71 -9.31 9.17 -0.04
N GLU A 72 -8.59 10.26 -0.31
CA GLU A 72 -8.70 11.48 0.50
C GLU A 72 -10.14 11.99 0.58
N ASN A 73 -10.84 12.06 -0.56
CA ASN A 73 -12.24 12.48 -0.62
C ASN A 73 -13.13 11.57 0.26
N ALA A 74 -13.00 10.26 0.11
CA ALA A 74 -13.78 9.29 0.89
C ALA A 74 -13.56 9.42 2.39
N VAL A 75 -12.31 9.55 2.83
CA VAL A 75 -11.91 9.69 4.24
C VAL A 75 -12.42 11.01 4.83
N ARG A 76 -12.25 12.11 4.09
CA ARG A 76 -12.70 13.44 4.49
C ARG A 76 -14.22 13.52 4.67
N ASP A 77 -14.95 12.97 3.70
CA ASP A 77 -16.41 13.10 3.62
C ASP A 77 -17.14 12.10 4.55
N ASN A 78 -16.41 11.15 5.15
CA ASN A 78 -16.93 10.16 6.09
C ASN A 78 -16.12 10.11 7.40
N PRO A 79 -16.08 11.19 8.19
CA PRO A 79 -15.19 11.29 9.34
C PRO A 79 -15.52 10.34 10.51
N LYS A 80 -16.69 9.71 10.51
CA LYS A 80 -17.08 8.70 11.51
C LYS A 80 -16.69 7.27 11.12
N THR A 81 -16.28 7.05 9.86
CA THR A 81 -15.86 5.76 9.35
C THR A 81 -14.35 5.66 9.49
N VAL A 82 -13.88 4.55 10.06
CA VAL A 82 -12.44 4.23 10.09
C VAL A 82 -12.07 3.56 8.78
N PHE A 83 -11.06 4.11 8.12
CA PHE A 83 -10.49 3.54 6.89
C PHE A 83 -9.10 2.97 7.18
N ILE A 84 -8.81 1.81 6.59
CA ILE A 84 -7.49 1.19 6.57
C ILE A 84 -7.05 1.10 5.12
N ALA A 85 -6.08 1.92 4.73
CA ALA A 85 -5.53 1.86 3.38
C ALA A 85 -4.55 0.69 3.28
N CYS A 86 -4.88 -0.31 2.46
CA CYS A 86 -4.02 -1.46 2.22
C CYS A 86 -2.69 -1.02 1.60
N HIS A 87 -1.62 -1.73 1.95
CA HIS A 87 -0.32 -1.60 1.29
C HIS A 87 0.28 -0.19 1.37
N LEU A 88 0.15 0.50 2.53
CA LEU A 88 0.55 1.91 2.69
C LEU A 88 -0.11 2.82 1.63
N ALA A 89 -1.36 2.53 1.25
CA ALA A 89 -2.07 3.16 0.14
C ALA A 89 -1.30 3.08 -1.20
N ASN A 90 -0.37 2.12 -1.35
CA ASN A 90 0.58 2.03 -2.47
C ASN A 90 1.41 3.30 -2.71
N CYS A 91 1.68 4.08 -1.64
CA CYS A 91 2.51 5.30 -1.67
C CYS A 91 3.99 5.00 -1.39
N CYS A 92 4.49 3.79 -1.63
CA CYS A 92 5.84 3.38 -1.24
C CYS A 92 6.95 4.13 -1.97
N ALA A 93 6.72 4.57 -3.21
CA ALA A 93 7.64 5.44 -3.92
C ALA A 93 7.80 6.82 -3.23
N ASN A 94 6.77 7.27 -2.53
CA ASN A 94 6.79 8.53 -1.78
C ASN A 94 5.88 8.49 -0.55
N LEU A 95 6.36 7.93 0.57
CA LEU A 95 5.61 7.86 1.82
C LEU A 95 5.16 9.24 2.38
N ASN A 96 5.72 10.35 1.90
CA ASN A 96 5.25 11.68 2.30
C ASN A 96 3.80 11.94 1.85
N MET A 97 3.35 11.32 0.76
CA MET A 97 1.94 11.41 0.34
C MET A 97 1.01 10.83 1.40
N LEU A 98 1.31 9.61 1.86
CA LEU A 98 0.54 8.98 2.95
C LEU A 98 0.69 9.75 4.27
N ALA A 99 1.89 10.25 4.58
CA ALA A 99 2.15 11.05 5.78
C ALA A 99 1.20 12.26 5.88
N VAL A 100 1.02 13.00 4.79
CA VAL A 100 0.10 14.15 4.73
C VAL A 100 -1.34 13.73 5.05
N LEU A 101 -1.78 12.60 4.53
CA LEU A 101 -3.13 12.09 4.80
C LEU A 101 -3.30 11.63 6.25
N LEU A 102 -2.29 10.92 6.80
CA LEU A 102 -2.31 10.47 8.19
C LEU A 102 -2.28 11.65 9.18
N ASP A 103 -1.52 12.70 8.89
CA ASP A 103 -1.49 13.93 9.72
C ASP A 103 -2.83 14.67 9.68
N LYS A 104 -3.53 14.64 8.55
CA LYS A 104 -4.76 15.40 8.31
C LYS A 104 -6.03 14.69 8.81
N TYR A 105 -6.06 13.36 8.70
CA TYR A 105 -7.27 12.57 8.91
C TYR A 105 -7.11 11.55 10.04
N PRO A 106 -7.69 11.79 11.23
CA PRO A 106 -7.58 10.88 12.38
C PRO A 106 -8.30 9.53 12.17
N ASN A 107 -9.20 9.45 11.21
CA ASN A 107 -9.94 8.23 10.86
C ASN A 107 -9.27 7.39 9.74
N LEU A 108 -8.06 7.77 9.30
CA LEU A 108 -7.29 6.98 8.33
C LEU A 108 -6.17 6.20 9.05
N TYR A 109 -6.05 4.94 8.74
CA TYR A 109 -4.99 4.00 9.10
C TYR A 109 -4.41 3.41 7.82
N ALA A 110 -3.28 2.70 7.92
CA ALA A 110 -2.74 1.95 6.80
C ALA A 110 -2.15 0.62 7.28
N ASP A 111 -2.04 -0.36 6.40
CA ASP A 111 -1.30 -1.58 6.67
C ASP A 111 0.02 -1.65 5.90
N LEU A 112 0.94 -2.51 6.39
CA LEU A 112 2.27 -2.71 5.82
C LEU A 112 2.33 -3.88 4.83
N ALA A 113 1.20 -4.53 4.59
CA ALA A 113 1.16 -5.78 3.84
C ALA A 113 1.76 -5.63 2.43
N ALA A 114 2.49 -6.63 2.00
CA ALA A 114 3.14 -6.72 0.70
C ALA A 114 4.09 -5.57 0.32
N ARG A 115 4.51 -4.71 1.28
CA ARG A 115 5.38 -3.54 0.98
C ARG A 115 6.78 -3.64 1.60
N PHE A 116 7.14 -4.79 2.09
CA PHE A 116 8.46 -4.99 2.73
C PHE A 116 9.62 -4.85 1.74
N GLY A 117 9.40 -5.21 0.47
CA GLY A 117 10.39 -5.05 -0.58
C GLY A 117 10.71 -3.59 -0.92
N GLU A 118 9.74 -2.69 -0.76
CA GLU A 118 9.90 -1.27 -1.11
C GLU A 118 10.57 -0.47 -0.01
N PHE A 119 10.32 -0.77 1.25
CA PHE A 119 10.92 0.01 2.32
C PHE A 119 12.16 -0.62 2.95
N SER A 120 12.42 -1.91 2.72
CA SER A 120 13.67 -2.53 3.17
C SER A 120 14.95 -1.93 2.54
N PRO A 121 14.94 -1.44 1.28
CA PRO A 121 16.10 -0.73 0.71
C PRO A 121 16.35 0.65 1.31
N VAL A 122 15.36 1.24 1.97
CA VAL A 122 15.46 2.59 2.57
C VAL A 122 15.16 2.56 4.08
N PRO A 123 15.85 1.70 4.85
CA PRO A 123 15.42 1.33 6.20
C PRO A 123 15.40 2.52 7.17
N ARG A 124 16.32 3.49 7.03
CA ARG A 124 16.35 4.67 7.90
C ARG A 124 15.17 5.62 7.68
N TYR A 125 14.73 5.74 6.44
CA TYR A 125 13.56 6.55 6.12
C TYR A 125 12.29 5.85 6.57
N ALA A 126 12.16 4.57 6.25
CA ALA A 126 11.05 3.74 6.65
C ALA A 126 10.89 3.69 8.18
N ALA A 127 11.99 3.51 8.93
CA ALA A 127 11.96 3.50 10.39
C ALA A 127 11.41 4.82 10.97
N ARG A 128 11.86 5.98 10.47
CA ARG A 128 11.33 7.27 10.93
C ARG A 128 9.84 7.45 10.62
N PHE A 129 9.40 6.98 9.47
CA PHE A 129 7.98 7.00 9.11
C PHE A 129 7.17 6.11 10.04
N MET A 130 7.62 4.88 10.26
CA MET A 130 6.93 3.91 11.13
C MET A 130 6.91 4.37 12.58
N GLU A 131 8.01 4.92 13.11
CA GLU A 131 8.07 5.48 14.47
C GLU A 131 7.05 6.61 14.64
N LYS A 132 6.97 7.52 13.67
CA LYS A 132 6.01 8.65 13.72
C LYS A 132 4.55 8.18 13.70
N TYR A 133 4.24 7.14 12.94
CA TYR A 133 2.87 6.70 12.70
C TYR A 133 2.54 5.33 13.32
N GLN A 134 3.33 4.85 14.29
CA GLN A 134 3.19 3.51 14.89
C GLN A 134 1.77 3.20 15.37
N ASP A 135 1.03 4.20 15.88
CA ASP A 135 -0.35 4.03 16.36
C ASP A 135 -1.40 4.04 15.22
N ARG A 136 -0.94 4.19 13.99
CA ARG A 136 -1.79 4.32 12.78
C ARG A 136 -1.44 3.27 11.72
N LEU A 137 -0.45 2.43 11.98
CA LEU A 137 0.00 1.38 11.08
C LEU A 137 -0.38 0.01 11.63
N LEU A 138 -0.87 -0.86 10.75
CA LEU A 138 -1.23 -2.23 11.06
C LEU A 138 -0.24 -3.18 10.37
N TYR A 139 0.12 -4.24 11.08
CA TYR A 139 0.91 -5.32 10.51
C TYR A 139 0.04 -6.23 9.63
N GLY A 140 0.59 -6.67 8.51
CA GLY A 140 0.01 -7.64 7.59
C GLY A 140 1.07 -8.14 6.62
N ILE A 141 0.84 -9.26 5.95
CA ILE A 141 1.76 -9.84 4.96
C ILE A 141 1.13 -10.09 3.58
N ASP A 142 -0.18 -9.92 3.46
CA ASP A 142 -0.94 -10.13 2.21
C ASP A 142 -0.74 -11.54 1.63
N THR A 143 -1.08 -12.56 2.42
CA THR A 143 -0.98 -13.96 2.00
C THR A 143 -2.35 -14.56 1.75
N ASP A 144 -2.41 -15.46 0.78
CA ASP A 144 -3.62 -16.20 0.44
C ASP A 144 -3.60 -17.67 0.91
N GLY A 145 -2.64 -18.03 1.76
CA GLY A 145 -2.51 -19.39 2.29
C GLY A 145 -1.90 -20.40 1.32
N ARG A 146 -1.18 -19.93 0.30
CA ARG A 146 -0.60 -20.81 -0.74
C ARG A 146 0.39 -21.83 -0.19
N SER A 147 1.16 -21.46 0.84
CA SER A 147 2.20 -22.33 1.40
C SER A 147 2.61 -21.88 2.79
N VAL A 148 2.53 -22.79 3.76
CA VAL A 148 2.99 -22.56 5.12
C VAL A 148 4.49 -22.19 5.19
N ASN A 149 5.31 -22.74 4.29
CA ASN A 149 6.73 -22.41 4.24
C ASN A 149 6.96 -20.99 3.74
N TYR A 150 6.24 -20.58 2.71
CA TYR A 150 6.29 -19.22 2.18
C TYR A 150 5.90 -18.20 3.27
N GLU A 151 4.78 -18.44 3.93
CA GLU A 151 4.30 -17.57 4.99
C GLU A 151 5.29 -17.47 6.15
N ARG A 152 5.84 -18.60 6.59
CA ARG A 152 6.86 -18.62 7.66
C ARG A 152 8.10 -17.80 7.30
N GLU A 153 8.58 -17.88 6.07
CA GLU A 153 9.73 -17.08 5.62
C GLU A 153 9.36 -15.59 5.48
N MET A 154 8.16 -15.28 5.03
CA MET A 154 7.65 -13.90 5.03
C MET A 154 7.64 -13.30 6.44
N TYR A 155 7.13 -14.02 7.44
CA TYR A 155 7.17 -13.54 8.83
C TYR A 155 8.60 -13.31 9.32
N LYS A 156 9.52 -14.21 9.06
CA LYS A 156 10.92 -14.05 9.48
C LYS A 156 11.56 -12.79 8.89
N ILE A 157 11.35 -12.55 7.60
CA ILE A 157 11.91 -11.38 6.93
C ILE A 157 11.26 -10.10 7.42
N THR A 158 9.96 -10.07 7.52
CA THR A 158 9.23 -8.87 7.95
C THR A 158 9.56 -8.50 9.39
N PHE A 159 9.68 -9.47 10.29
CA PHE A 159 10.15 -9.20 11.65
C PHE A 159 11.60 -8.73 11.69
N ARG A 160 12.49 -9.30 10.87
CA ARG A 160 13.86 -8.81 10.76
C ARG A 160 13.89 -7.33 10.33
N ILE A 161 13.08 -6.96 9.34
CA ILE A 161 12.95 -5.56 8.88
C ILE A 161 12.43 -4.66 10.00
N LEU A 162 11.43 -5.10 10.75
CA LEU A 162 10.74 -4.25 11.73
C LEU A 162 11.43 -4.20 13.08
N GLU A 163 12.19 -5.24 13.47
CA GLU A 163 12.74 -5.40 14.82
C GLU A 163 14.25 -5.18 14.88
N THR A 164 14.95 -5.08 13.74
CA THR A 164 16.40 -4.93 13.71
C THR A 164 16.84 -3.71 12.92
N GLY A 165 18.10 -3.32 13.11
CA GLY A 165 18.77 -2.31 12.28
C GLY A 165 19.52 -2.89 11.08
N ASP A 166 19.24 -4.12 10.69
CA ASP A 166 19.90 -4.78 9.55
C ASP A 166 19.54 -4.08 8.24
N GLU A 167 20.55 -3.87 7.41
CA GLU A 167 20.43 -3.23 6.10
C GLU A 167 20.95 -4.16 5.00
N HIS A 168 20.54 -3.93 3.76
CA HIS A 168 21.07 -4.62 2.57
C HIS A 168 20.92 -6.14 2.60
N PHE A 169 19.85 -6.64 3.20
CA PHE A 169 19.51 -8.05 3.12
C PHE A 169 18.24 -8.25 2.31
N TYR A 170 18.14 -9.40 1.66
CA TYR A 170 16.90 -9.79 1.06
C TYR A 170 16.88 -11.30 0.76
N ASN A 171 15.70 -11.84 0.51
CA ASN A 171 15.52 -13.26 0.24
C ASN A 171 14.93 -13.43 -1.17
N HIS A 172 15.73 -13.97 -2.08
CA HIS A 172 15.33 -14.25 -3.45
C HIS A 172 14.13 -15.18 -3.58
N ASP A 173 14.00 -16.16 -2.68
CA ASP A 173 12.93 -17.15 -2.73
C ASP A 173 11.55 -16.55 -2.46
N LEU A 174 11.51 -15.45 -1.70
CA LEU A 174 10.28 -14.74 -1.39
C LEU A 174 9.99 -13.63 -2.37
N PHE A 175 11.03 -12.91 -2.77
CA PHE A 175 10.94 -11.83 -3.74
C PHE A 175 11.38 -12.36 -5.11
N ASP A 176 10.59 -13.26 -5.65
CA ASP A 176 10.70 -13.76 -7.04
C ASP A 176 10.52 -12.64 -8.07
N TYR A 177 10.16 -11.47 -7.60
CA TYR A 177 10.10 -10.22 -8.34
C TYR A 177 11.42 -9.51 -8.20
N HIS A 178 11.90 -8.99 -9.29
CA HIS A 178 13.14 -8.20 -9.32
C HIS A 178 12.90 -6.86 -8.64
N TRP A 179 12.82 -6.90 -7.33
CA TRP A 179 12.96 -5.69 -6.56
C TRP A 179 14.37 -5.16 -6.85
N PRO A 180 14.52 -3.86 -7.07
CA PRO A 180 15.83 -3.32 -7.33
C PRO A 180 16.75 -3.76 -6.19
N LEU A 181 17.84 -4.40 -6.58
CA LEU A 181 18.93 -4.71 -5.68
C LEU A 181 19.69 -3.41 -5.46
N TYR A 182 19.68 -2.92 -4.28
CA TYR A 182 20.46 -1.76 -3.88
C TYR A 182 21.71 -2.16 -3.13
#